data_6de64b4952f496a80a7845f2fcd8efaf
#
_entry.id   6de64b4952f496a80a7845f2fcd8efaf
#
_cell.length_a   1.000
_cell.length_b   1.000
_cell.length_c   1.000
_cell.angle_alpha   90.00
_cell.angle_beta   90.00
_cell.angle_gamma   90.00
#
_symmetry.space_group_name_H-M   'P 1'
#
loop_
_entity.id
_entity.type
_entity.pdbx_description
1 polymer ?
#
loop_
_entity_poly.entity_id
_entity_poly.type
_entity_poly.pdbx_seq_one_letter_code
_entity_poly.pdbx_strand_id
1 'polypeptide(L)'
;MTRGGADKEDDGPERRCVVTGETGGKVGLIRFVIGPGDIVVPDVLERLPGRGIWVTAERSVLEKAVAKNYFSRAARRPVNLPADLAAETEAVLARRLVDLVSLSRKAGDAVAGFEKVKDWLATRKVGVLLQATDGSERGKSKLWTPTGARYFSVLTARELGLAFGRQSVIHGALAAGGLAPRVVEGAAKLQG
;
A
#
# COMPACT_ATOMS: atom_id res chain seq x y z
N MET A 1 21.37 -26.48 20.94
CA MET A 1 21.78 -25.29 20.15
C MET A 1 20.91 -25.23 18.91
N THR A 2 19.79 -24.55 18.98
CA THR A 2 18.83 -24.42 17.86
C THR A 2 19.02 -23.03 17.26
N ARG A 3 19.55 -22.99 16.02
CA ARG A 3 19.70 -21.76 15.25
C ARG A 3 18.30 -21.23 14.90
N GLY A 4 17.99 -20.01 15.33
CA GLY A 4 16.81 -19.27 14.94
C GLY A 4 16.81 -19.06 13.41
N GLY A 5 15.72 -19.48 12.76
CA GLY A 5 15.45 -19.14 11.38
C GLY A 5 15.20 -17.64 11.29
N ALA A 6 16.12 -16.92 10.67
CA ALA A 6 15.86 -15.58 10.19
C ALA A 6 14.81 -15.71 9.06
N ASP A 7 13.73 -14.95 9.16
CA ASP A 7 12.78 -14.75 8.08
C ASP A 7 13.59 -14.32 6.84
N LYS A 8 13.50 -15.11 5.76
CA LYS A 8 14.05 -14.73 4.47
C LYS A 8 13.25 -13.51 4.00
N GLU A 9 13.76 -12.33 4.24
CA GLU A 9 13.38 -11.13 3.51
C GLU A 9 13.56 -11.40 2.03
N ASP A 10 12.62 -10.92 1.22
CA ASP A 10 12.56 -11.08 -0.24
C ASP A 10 13.88 -10.61 -0.87
N ASP A 11 14.76 -11.55 -1.16
CA ASP A 11 16.13 -11.35 -1.66
C ASP A 11 16.12 -11.02 -3.17
N GLY A 12 15.07 -10.29 -3.61
CA GLY A 12 14.99 -9.71 -4.93
C GLY A 12 16.12 -8.69 -5.14
N PRO A 13 16.49 -8.39 -6.40
CA PRO A 13 17.56 -7.45 -6.66
C PRO A 13 17.27 -6.10 -6.01
N GLU A 14 18.27 -5.55 -5.32
CA GLU A 14 18.19 -4.25 -4.66
C GLU A 14 17.75 -3.15 -5.62
N ARG A 15 16.97 -2.22 -5.13
CA ARG A 15 16.51 -1.04 -5.86
C ARG A 15 17.02 0.21 -5.17
N ARG A 16 17.33 1.22 -5.97
CA ARG A 16 17.83 2.50 -5.46
C ARG A 16 16.80 3.59 -5.70
N CYS A 17 16.43 4.31 -4.64
CA CYS A 17 15.63 5.52 -4.77
C CYS A 17 16.43 6.60 -5.50
N VAL A 18 15.86 7.16 -6.58
CA VAL A 18 16.56 8.19 -7.38
C VAL A 18 16.65 9.52 -6.66
N VAL A 19 15.88 9.73 -5.59
CA VAL A 19 15.83 10.99 -4.83
C VAL A 19 16.73 10.94 -3.61
N THR A 20 16.59 9.89 -2.77
CA THR A 20 17.35 9.75 -1.51
C THR A 20 18.71 9.08 -1.73
N GLY A 21 18.83 8.29 -2.80
CA GLY A 21 20.02 7.50 -3.07
C GLY A 21 20.11 6.21 -2.25
N GLU A 22 19.18 5.98 -1.34
CA GLU A 22 19.12 4.78 -0.52
C GLU A 22 18.83 3.55 -1.35
N THR A 23 19.50 2.46 -1.03
CA THR A 23 19.35 1.16 -1.68
C THR A 23 18.66 0.20 -0.72
N GLY A 24 17.69 -0.55 -1.21
CA GLY A 24 16.96 -1.51 -0.40
C GLY A 24 16.07 -2.43 -1.22
N GLY A 25 15.32 -3.28 -0.55
CA GLY A 25 14.29 -4.11 -1.15
C GLY A 25 13.15 -3.27 -1.73
N LYS A 26 12.21 -3.92 -2.40
CA LYS A 26 11.05 -3.25 -3.03
C LYS A 26 10.05 -2.67 -2.02
N VAL A 27 10.06 -3.17 -0.80
CA VAL A 27 9.21 -2.70 0.29
C VAL A 27 9.53 -1.23 0.56
N GLY A 28 8.52 -0.38 0.55
CA GLY A 28 8.71 1.06 0.75
C GLY A 28 9.14 1.83 -0.50
N LEU A 29 9.29 1.18 -1.66
CA LEU A 29 9.57 1.85 -2.94
C LEU A 29 8.38 1.73 -3.91
N ILE A 30 8.17 2.78 -4.70
CA ILE A 30 7.21 2.79 -5.82
C ILE A 30 8.00 2.80 -7.11
N ARG A 31 7.63 1.91 -8.03
CA ARG A 31 8.16 1.89 -9.39
C ARG A 31 7.41 2.86 -10.28
N PHE A 32 8.13 3.60 -11.10
CA PHE A 32 7.62 4.40 -12.20
C PHE A 32 8.26 3.96 -13.51
N VAL A 33 7.55 4.14 -14.61
CA VAL A 33 8.05 3.91 -15.97
C VAL A 33 7.74 5.13 -16.84
N ILE A 34 8.45 5.22 -17.97
CA ILE A 34 8.14 6.22 -18.99
C ILE A 34 7.25 5.53 -20.03
N GLY A 35 6.00 5.96 -20.09
CA GLY A 35 4.99 5.49 -21.03
C GLY A 35 5.04 6.22 -22.38
N PRO A 36 4.06 5.95 -23.25
CA PRO A 36 3.90 6.67 -24.53
C PRO A 36 3.80 8.19 -24.30
N GLY A 37 4.36 8.96 -25.23
CA GLY A 37 4.40 10.43 -25.11
C GLY A 37 5.37 10.94 -24.03
N ASP A 38 6.33 10.11 -23.63
CA ASP A 38 7.29 10.41 -22.57
C ASP A 38 6.66 10.77 -21.21
N ILE A 39 5.44 10.23 -20.95
CA ILE A 39 4.71 10.49 -19.70
C ILE A 39 5.22 9.56 -18.60
N VAL A 40 5.48 10.11 -17.41
CA VAL A 40 5.79 9.32 -16.20
C VAL A 40 4.53 8.66 -15.67
N VAL A 41 4.57 7.33 -15.50
CA VAL A 41 3.42 6.52 -15.06
C VAL A 41 3.79 5.72 -13.82
N PRO A 42 2.98 5.74 -12.74
CA PRO A 42 3.19 4.85 -11.59
C PRO A 42 2.88 3.40 -11.98
N ASP A 43 3.81 2.50 -11.71
CA ASP A 43 3.69 1.05 -11.98
C ASP A 43 3.65 0.26 -10.66
N VAL A 44 2.56 0.38 -9.96
CA VAL A 44 2.34 -0.25 -8.64
C VAL A 44 2.35 -1.78 -8.71
N LEU A 45 2.03 -2.36 -9.87
CA LEU A 45 2.05 -3.81 -10.09
C LEU A 45 3.40 -4.33 -10.59
N GLU A 46 4.34 -3.44 -10.92
CA GLU A 46 5.65 -3.77 -11.48
C GLU A 46 5.58 -4.62 -12.76
N ARG A 47 4.58 -4.35 -13.61
CA ARG A 47 4.29 -5.13 -14.82
C ARG A 47 4.46 -4.36 -16.12
N LEU A 48 4.53 -3.05 -16.06
CA LEU A 48 4.66 -2.24 -17.25
C LEU A 48 6.07 -2.43 -17.87
N PRO A 49 6.17 -2.46 -19.20
CA PRO A 49 7.45 -2.56 -19.89
C PRO A 49 8.31 -1.31 -19.65
N GLY A 50 9.62 -1.47 -19.81
CA GLY A 50 10.57 -0.35 -19.69
C GLY A 50 11.41 -0.38 -18.43
N ARG A 51 12.41 0.51 -18.42
CA ARG A 51 13.28 0.68 -17.26
C ARG A 51 12.52 1.30 -16.11
N GLY A 52 12.49 0.63 -14.95
CA GLY A 52 11.91 1.17 -13.73
C GLY A 52 12.74 2.31 -13.13
N ILE A 53 12.05 3.36 -12.70
CA ILE A 53 12.57 4.45 -11.88
C ILE A 53 11.93 4.27 -10.50
N TRP A 54 12.73 4.17 -9.45
CA TRP A 54 12.24 3.85 -8.11
C TRP A 54 12.31 5.07 -7.21
N VAL A 55 11.24 5.34 -6.47
CA VAL A 55 11.12 6.46 -5.54
C VAL A 55 10.57 5.92 -4.22
N THR A 56 11.10 6.39 -3.10
CA THR A 56 10.57 6.06 -1.76
C THR A 56 9.09 6.45 -1.67
N ALA A 57 8.29 5.55 -1.09
CA ALA A 57 6.84 5.69 -0.97
C ALA A 57 6.44 6.71 0.11
N GLU A 58 6.97 7.91 -0.01
CA GLU A 58 6.67 9.07 0.82
C GLU A 58 6.25 10.23 -0.09
N ARG A 59 5.12 10.87 0.24
CA ARG A 59 4.60 12.00 -0.55
C ARG A 59 5.64 13.09 -0.73
N SER A 60 6.34 13.48 0.34
CA SER A 60 7.39 14.50 0.33
C SER A 60 8.55 14.17 -0.61
N VAL A 61 8.94 12.89 -0.68
CA VAL A 61 10.01 12.42 -1.56
C VAL A 61 9.54 12.43 -3.01
N LEU A 62 8.29 12.05 -3.28
CA LEU A 62 7.73 12.09 -4.62
C LEU A 62 7.56 13.54 -5.13
N GLU A 63 7.05 14.46 -4.31
CA GLU A 63 6.98 15.88 -4.62
C GLU A 63 8.37 16.49 -4.91
N LYS A 64 9.38 16.09 -4.13
CA LYS A 64 10.80 16.46 -4.40
C LYS A 64 11.30 15.88 -5.72
N ALA A 65 10.89 14.64 -6.08
CA ALA A 65 11.24 14.02 -7.35
C ALA A 65 10.71 14.85 -8.54
N VAL A 66 9.47 15.32 -8.43
CA VAL A 66 8.81 16.17 -9.41
C VAL A 66 9.52 17.54 -9.48
N ALA A 67 9.61 18.26 -8.36
CA ALA A 67 10.13 19.63 -8.30
C ALA A 67 11.58 19.75 -8.77
N LYS A 68 12.40 18.73 -8.57
CA LYS A 68 13.83 18.72 -8.92
C LYS A 68 14.18 17.91 -10.17
N ASN A 69 13.19 17.57 -11.00
CA ASN A 69 13.36 16.87 -12.29
C ASN A 69 14.13 15.54 -12.19
N TYR A 70 13.98 14.78 -11.10
CA TYR A 70 14.66 13.51 -10.93
C TYR A 70 14.24 12.47 -11.97
N PHE A 71 13.00 12.50 -12.45
CA PHE A 71 12.51 11.60 -13.50
C PHE A 71 13.24 11.82 -14.83
N SER A 72 13.39 13.07 -15.29
CA SER A 72 14.14 13.39 -16.51
C SER A 72 15.62 12.99 -16.41
N ARG A 73 16.23 13.21 -15.24
CA ARG A 73 17.61 12.79 -14.99
C ARG A 73 17.76 11.26 -15.04
N ALA A 74 16.86 10.52 -14.40
CA ALA A 74 16.86 9.05 -14.40
C ALA A 74 16.59 8.47 -15.80
N ALA A 75 15.68 9.09 -16.55
CA ALA A 75 15.37 8.73 -17.93
C ALA A 75 16.46 9.13 -18.93
N ARG A 76 17.37 10.04 -18.55
CA ARG A 76 18.38 10.68 -19.42
C ARG A 76 17.79 11.40 -20.63
N ARG A 77 16.57 11.91 -20.49
CA ARG A 77 15.86 12.69 -21.51
C ARG A 77 14.73 13.47 -20.83
N PRO A 78 14.23 14.54 -21.44
CA PRO A 78 13.03 15.23 -20.95
C PRO A 78 11.85 14.25 -20.87
N VAL A 79 11.06 14.34 -19.80
CA VAL A 79 9.83 13.56 -19.61
C VAL A 79 8.69 14.49 -19.21
N ASN A 80 7.47 14.08 -19.52
CA ASN A 80 6.24 14.76 -19.16
C ASN A 80 5.72 14.21 -17.83
N LEU A 81 5.37 15.09 -16.91
CA LEU A 81 4.76 14.73 -15.64
C LEU A 81 3.26 15.02 -15.68
N PRO A 82 2.39 14.14 -15.14
CA PRO A 82 1.01 14.49 -14.85
C PRO A 82 0.93 15.75 -13.98
N ALA A 83 -0.20 16.44 -14.03
CA ALA A 83 -0.40 17.68 -13.26
C ALA A 83 -0.21 17.48 -11.74
N ASP A 84 -0.64 16.33 -11.23
CA ASP A 84 -0.40 15.89 -9.84
C ASP A 84 -0.02 14.42 -9.80
N LEU A 85 1.25 14.12 -10.06
CA LEU A 85 1.77 12.76 -10.03
C LEU A 85 1.63 12.10 -8.64
N ALA A 86 1.69 12.88 -7.56
CA ALA A 86 1.55 12.37 -6.21
C ALA A 86 0.12 11.87 -5.97
N ALA A 87 -0.88 12.69 -6.26
CA ALA A 87 -2.29 12.29 -6.13
C ALA A 87 -2.66 11.12 -7.05
N GLU A 88 -2.16 11.08 -8.29
CA GLU A 88 -2.35 9.94 -9.18
C GLU A 88 -1.75 8.66 -8.62
N THR A 89 -0.55 8.74 -8.05
CA THR A 89 0.14 7.60 -7.44
C THR A 89 -0.65 7.08 -6.24
N GLU A 90 -1.09 7.97 -5.35
CA GLU A 90 -1.94 7.62 -4.19
C GLU A 90 -3.24 6.94 -4.65
N ALA A 91 -3.90 7.47 -5.67
CA ALA A 91 -5.14 6.89 -6.20
C ALA A 91 -4.93 5.47 -6.77
N VAL A 92 -3.82 5.22 -7.47
CA VAL A 92 -3.48 3.88 -7.99
C VAL A 92 -3.16 2.92 -6.87
N LEU A 93 -2.42 3.35 -5.84
CA LEU A 93 -2.12 2.56 -4.64
C LEU A 93 -3.40 2.21 -3.87
N ALA A 94 -4.29 3.18 -3.65
CA ALA A 94 -5.57 2.98 -2.96
C ALA A 94 -6.45 1.99 -3.71
N ARG A 95 -6.59 2.13 -5.03
CA ARG A 95 -7.32 1.18 -5.87
C ARG A 95 -6.75 -0.24 -5.75
N ARG A 96 -5.42 -0.36 -5.81
CA ARG A 96 -4.76 -1.65 -5.64
C ARG A 96 -5.04 -2.28 -4.27
N LEU A 97 -5.02 -1.48 -3.21
CA LEU A 97 -5.33 -1.93 -1.85
C LEU A 97 -6.78 -2.41 -1.74
N VAL A 98 -7.73 -1.66 -2.32
CA VAL A 98 -9.15 -2.04 -2.41
C VAL A 98 -9.31 -3.40 -3.11
N ASP A 99 -8.60 -3.63 -4.23
CA ASP A 99 -8.62 -4.90 -4.95
C ASP A 99 -8.11 -6.06 -4.09
N LEU A 100 -7.00 -5.88 -3.36
CA LEU A 100 -6.44 -6.90 -2.48
C LEU A 100 -7.40 -7.26 -1.33
N VAL A 101 -8.02 -6.26 -0.70
CA VAL A 101 -9.02 -6.47 0.35
C VAL A 101 -10.26 -7.16 -0.21
N SER A 102 -10.70 -6.79 -1.41
CA SER A 102 -11.83 -7.44 -2.09
C SER A 102 -11.56 -8.91 -2.40
N LEU A 103 -10.34 -9.23 -2.85
CA LEU A 103 -9.91 -10.61 -3.07
C LEU A 103 -9.86 -11.40 -1.77
N SER A 104 -9.32 -10.82 -0.68
CA SER A 104 -9.31 -11.43 0.64
C SER A 104 -10.74 -11.72 1.14
N ARG A 105 -11.68 -10.78 0.92
CA ARG A 105 -13.10 -11.01 1.23
C ARG A 105 -13.69 -12.18 0.45
N LYS A 106 -13.42 -12.26 -0.85
CA LYS A 106 -13.91 -13.36 -1.71
C LYS A 106 -13.35 -14.72 -1.28
N ALA A 107 -12.13 -14.74 -0.76
CA ALA A 107 -11.50 -15.95 -0.19
C ALA A 107 -12.03 -16.32 1.22
N GLY A 108 -12.87 -15.49 1.84
CA GLY A 108 -13.34 -15.70 3.21
C GLY A 108 -12.35 -15.23 4.28
N ASP A 109 -11.28 -14.56 3.89
CA ASP A 109 -10.18 -14.10 4.75
C ASP A 109 -10.35 -12.63 5.19
N ALA A 110 -11.47 -11.99 4.92
CA ALA A 110 -11.75 -10.63 5.38
C ALA A 110 -13.22 -10.42 5.75
N VAL A 111 -13.43 -9.63 6.81
CA VAL A 111 -14.76 -9.23 7.29
C VAL A 111 -14.85 -7.73 7.47
N ALA A 112 -16.09 -7.20 7.45
CA ALA A 112 -16.37 -5.79 7.66
C ALA A 112 -17.55 -5.56 8.61
N GLY A 113 -17.49 -4.46 9.33
CA GLY A 113 -18.47 -4.00 10.31
C GLY A 113 -18.04 -4.28 11.74
N PHE A 114 -18.46 -3.40 12.65
CA PHE A 114 -17.98 -3.37 14.04
C PHE A 114 -18.08 -4.72 14.75
N GLU A 115 -19.25 -5.34 14.79
CA GLU A 115 -19.47 -6.58 15.54
C GLU A 115 -18.66 -7.75 14.96
N LYS A 116 -18.64 -7.91 13.63
CA LYS A 116 -17.86 -9.00 13.00
C LYS A 116 -16.36 -8.83 13.19
N VAL A 117 -15.86 -7.60 13.08
CA VAL A 117 -14.45 -7.30 13.32
C VAL A 117 -14.10 -7.56 14.77
N LYS A 118 -14.92 -7.10 15.72
CA LYS A 118 -14.73 -7.34 17.15
C LYS A 118 -14.69 -8.85 17.49
N ASP A 119 -15.61 -9.62 16.92
CA ASP A 119 -15.64 -11.08 17.09
C ASP A 119 -14.34 -11.72 16.53
N TRP A 120 -13.90 -11.31 15.34
CA TRP A 120 -12.67 -11.84 14.76
C TRP A 120 -11.42 -11.49 15.56
N LEU A 121 -11.35 -10.27 16.11
CA LEU A 121 -10.24 -9.87 16.98
C LEU A 121 -10.15 -10.72 18.25
N ALA A 122 -11.29 -11.23 18.74
CA ALA A 122 -11.35 -12.09 19.93
C ALA A 122 -11.14 -13.60 19.62
N THR A 123 -11.55 -14.07 18.43
CA THR A 123 -11.67 -15.50 18.14
C THR A 123 -10.72 -16.02 17.07
N ARG A 124 -10.15 -15.12 16.25
CA ARG A 124 -9.29 -15.48 15.12
C ARG A 124 -7.92 -14.82 15.19
N LYS A 125 -6.94 -15.43 14.50
CA LYS A 125 -5.64 -14.79 14.28
C LYS A 125 -5.79 -13.75 13.17
N VAL A 126 -6.06 -12.49 13.57
CA VAL A 126 -6.10 -11.35 12.67
C VAL A 126 -4.68 -10.89 12.34
N GLY A 127 -4.40 -10.65 11.07
CA GLY A 127 -3.12 -10.12 10.58
C GLY A 127 -3.18 -8.62 10.30
N VAL A 128 -4.36 -8.09 9.90
CA VAL A 128 -4.54 -6.69 9.58
C VAL A 128 -5.87 -6.17 10.11
N LEU A 129 -5.82 -5.03 10.81
CA LEU A 129 -6.99 -4.23 11.16
C LEU A 129 -6.99 -2.97 10.29
N LEU A 130 -8.06 -2.77 9.53
CA LEU A 130 -8.29 -1.58 8.70
C LEU A 130 -9.40 -0.72 9.30
N GLN A 131 -9.14 0.58 9.40
CA GLN A 131 -10.18 1.54 9.79
C GLN A 131 -10.19 2.71 8.80
N ALA A 132 -11.38 3.21 8.50
CA ALA A 132 -11.54 4.32 7.58
C ALA A 132 -10.89 5.60 8.12
N THR A 133 -10.23 6.38 7.25
CA THR A 133 -9.58 7.65 7.61
C THR A 133 -10.60 8.67 8.14
N ASP A 134 -11.79 8.68 7.56
CA ASP A 134 -12.93 9.54 7.87
C ASP A 134 -13.92 8.96 8.91
N GLY A 135 -13.56 7.82 9.53
CA GLY A 135 -14.30 7.25 10.65
C GLY A 135 -14.10 8.03 11.95
N SER A 136 -15.12 8.06 12.82
CA SER A 136 -15.02 8.77 14.10
C SER A 136 -13.98 8.11 15.03
N GLU A 137 -13.18 8.92 15.72
CA GLU A 137 -12.16 8.44 16.67
C GLU A 137 -12.80 7.61 17.81
N ARG A 138 -13.99 8.01 18.27
CA ARG A 138 -14.77 7.25 19.28
C ARG A 138 -15.12 5.84 18.78
N GLY A 139 -15.40 5.68 17.49
CA GLY A 139 -15.68 4.37 16.88
C GLY A 139 -14.42 3.54 16.74
N LYS A 140 -13.36 4.17 16.28
CA LYS A 140 -12.04 3.52 16.06
C LYS A 140 -11.45 2.99 17.37
N SER A 141 -11.47 3.78 18.45
CA SER A 141 -10.90 3.43 19.76
C SER A 141 -11.57 2.25 20.47
N LYS A 142 -12.74 1.83 20.02
CA LYS A 142 -13.44 0.64 20.58
C LYS A 142 -12.87 -0.70 20.14
N LEU A 143 -12.01 -0.72 19.14
CA LEU A 143 -11.35 -1.91 18.63
C LEU A 143 -9.87 -1.82 18.93
N TRP A 144 -9.30 -2.94 19.39
CA TRP A 144 -7.86 -3.03 19.67
C TRP A 144 -7.14 -3.77 18.54
N THR A 145 -5.86 -3.49 18.37
CA THR A 145 -5.01 -4.23 17.44
C THR A 145 -4.33 -5.38 18.19
N PRO A 146 -4.60 -6.65 17.84
CA PRO A 146 -3.95 -7.78 18.50
C PRO A 146 -2.43 -7.77 18.30
N THR A 147 -1.70 -8.36 19.24
CA THR A 147 -0.26 -8.55 19.11
C THR A 147 0.08 -9.33 17.83
N GLY A 148 1.00 -8.79 17.04
CA GLY A 148 1.40 -9.35 15.74
C GLY A 148 0.51 -8.95 14.56
N ALA A 149 -0.62 -8.29 14.79
CA ALA A 149 -1.41 -7.67 13.72
C ALA A 149 -0.89 -6.27 13.38
N ARG A 150 -1.14 -5.83 12.15
CA ARG A 150 -0.83 -4.47 11.69
C ARG A 150 -2.12 -3.65 11.62
N TYR A 151 -2.03 -2.40 12.01
CA TYR A 151 -3.11 -1.43 11.93
C TYR A 151 -2.86 -0.41 10.82
N PHE A 152 -3.89 -0.13 10.02
CA PHE A 152 -3.82 0.91 9.00
C PHE A 152 -5.12 1.72 8.94
N SER A 153 -4.98 3.02 8.73
CA SER A 153 -6.07 3.96 8.45
C SER A 153 -5.65 4.81 7.24
N VAL A 154 -5.76 4.21 6.05
CA VAL A 154 -5.24 4.78 4.78
C VAL A 154 -6.29 4.83 3.67
N LEU A 155 -7.48 4.26 3.89
CA LEU A 155 -8.60 4.28 2.97
C LEU A 155 -9.78 5.00 3.63
N THR A 156 -10.57 5.71 2.84
CA THR A 156 -11.84 6.29 3.29
C THR A 156 -12.91 5.22 3.50
N ALA A 157 -13.99 5.56 4.21
CA ALA A 157 -15.13 4.66 4.41
C ALA A 157 -15.75 4.21 3.08
N ARG A 158 -15.75 5.07 2.08
CA ARG A 158 -16.22 4.76 0.72
C ARG A 158 -15.30 3.75 0.03
N GLU A 159 -14.00 3.94 0.06
CA GLU A 159 -13.02 3.03 -0.55
C GLU A 159 -13.04 1.65 0.11
N LEU A 160 -13.08 1.60 1.45
CA LEU A 160 -13.31 0.33 2.16
C LEU A 160 -14.66 -0.27 1.78
N GLY A 161 -15.70 0.54 1.62
CA GLY A 161 -17.01 0.11 1.13
C GLY A 161 -16.92 -0.62 -0.21
N LEU A 162 -16.17 -0.09 -1.18
CA LEU A 162 -15.94 -0.73 -2.47
C LEU A 162 -15.33 -2.12 -2.31
N ALA A 163 -14.33 -2.29 -1.45
CA ALA A 163 -13.68 -3.58 -1.19
C ALA A 163 -14.67 -4.63 -0.65
N PHE A 164 -15.63 -4.21 0.15
CA PHE A 164 -16.62 -5.09 0.77
C PHE A 164 -17.96 -5.15 0.02
N GLY A 165 -18.10 -4.47 -1.14
CA GLY A 165 -19.34 -4.41 -1.90
C GLY A 165 -20.48 -3.70 -1.15
N ARG A 166 -20.15 -2.64 -0.41
CA ARG A 166 -21.05 -1.81 0.38
C ARG A 166 -20.84 -0.34 0.04
N GLN A 167 -21.82 0.50 0.39
CA GLN A 167 -21.70 1.94 0.20
C GLN A 167 -20.60 2.55 1.06
N SER A 168 -20.45 2.10 2.28
CA SER A 168 -19.38 2.52 3.20
C SER A 168 -19.05 1.43 4.22
N VAL A 169 -17.81 1.42 4.68
CA VAL A 169 -17.30 0.54 5.74
C VAL A 169 -16.31 1.31 6.59
N ILE A 170 -16.49 1.31 7.91
CA ILE A 170 -15.57 1.97 8.85
C ILE A 170 -14.49 0.99 9.36
N HIS A 171 -14.85 -0.27 9.59
CA HIS A 171 -13.98 -1.27 10.20
C HIS A 171 -13.91 -2.51 9.33
N GLY A 172 -12.71 -2.95 9.04
CA GLY A 172 -12.40 -4.19 8.34
C GLY A 172 -11.28 -4.96 9.03
N ALA A 173 -11.30 -6.27 8.96
CA ALA A 173 -10.22 -7.12 9.44
C ALA A 173 -9.89 -8.20 8.42
N LEU A 174 -8.60 -8.55 8.31
CA LEU A 174 -8.11 -9.65 7.51
C LEU A 174 -7.45 -10.69 8.41
N ALA A 175 -7.71 -11.97 8.12
CA ALA A 175 -7.00 -13.08 8.74
C ALA A 175 -5.49 -13.01 8.45
N ALA A 176 -4.67 -13.53 9.36
CA ALA A 176 -3.24 -13.66 9.13
C ALA A 176 -2.97 -14.72 8.04
N GLY A 177 -1.99 -14.46 7.19
CA GLY A 177 -1.68 -15.31 6.03
C GLY A 177 -2.37 -14.84 4.75
N GLY A 178 -2.46 -15.69 3.75
CA GLY A 178 -3.10 -15.38 2.46
C GLY A 178 -2.57 -14.09 1.83
N LEU A 179 -3.48 -13.13 1.58
CA LEU A 179 -3.14 -11.83 0.99
C LEU A 179 -2.75 -10.76 2.03
N ALA A 180 -2.82 -11.05 3.34
CA ALA A 180 -2.51 -10.07 4.38
C ALA A 180 -1.12 -9.43 4.24
N PRO A 181 -0.02 -10.15 3.94
CA PRO A 181 1.29 -9.54 3.72
C PRO A 181 1.29 -8.49 2.59
N ARG A 182 0.58 -8.79 1.50
CA ARG A 182 0.46 -7.86 0.36
C ARG A 182 -0.41 -6.64 0.69
N VAL A 183 -1.44 -6.81 1.53
CA VAL A 183 -2.25 -5.70 2.05
C VAL A 183 -1.40 -4.82 2.97
N VAL A 184 -0.58 -5.41 3.83
CA VAL A 184 0.37 -4.68 4.68
C VAL A 184 1.34 -3.85 3.83
N GLU A 185 1.96 -4.45 2.82
CA GLU A 185 2.89 -3.73 1.92
C GLU A 185 2.18 -2.57 1.19
N GLY A 186 1.00 -2.82 0.60
CA GLY A 186 0.24 -1.78 -0.10
C GLY A 186 -0.24 -0.66 0.81
N ALA A 187 -0.68 -0.98 2.02
CA ALA A 187 -1.10 0.01 3.02
C ALA A 187 0.07 0.84 3.55
N ALA A 188 1.23 0.21 3.78
CA ALA A 188 2.44 0.92 4.19
C ALA A 188 2.89 1.95 3.15
N LYS A 189 2.80 1.63 1.85
CA LYS A 189 3.11 2.58 0.75
C LYS A 189 2.14 3.78 0.68
N LEU A 190 0.94 3.65 1.23
CA LEU A 190 -0.05 4.74 1.33
C LEU A 190 0.10 5.56 2.61
N GLN A 191 0.72 4.98 3.63
CA GLN A 191 0.92 5.66 4.90
C GLN A 191 2.07 6.67 4.84
N GLY A 192 3.01 6.47 3.90
CA GLY A 192 4.13 7.37 3.62
C GLY A 192 5.29 7.15 4.55
#